data_d00f5de47127b096e3d0bdd5704c802b
#
_entry.id   d00f5de47127b096e3d0bdd5704c802b
#
_cell.length_a   1.000
_cell.length_b   1.000
_cell.length_c   1.000
_cell.angle_alpha   90.00
_cell.angle_beta   90.00
_cell.angle_gamma   90.00
#
_symmetry.space_group_name_H-M   'P 1'
#
loop_
_entity.id
_entity.type
_entity.pdbx_description
1 polymer ?
#
loop_
_entity_poly.entity_id
_entity_poly.type
_entity_poly.pdbx_seq_one_letter_code
_entity_poly.pdbx_strand_id
1 'polypeptide(L)'
;MTYSLGVDLGTTFVAAAVARPGGVAMVPLGDQAVVAPAVAAVRPDGSIVTGDAAERRAVSQPAQVARGLKRRLGDPEPVRLGDVSYPVATLLGAQLHDVVVRASEREGAPPGRIVLSHPATWTPTRRGRFEEVAHAAGLDAPLLVTDAEAAARYAAPGRVRDGGVVAVYDLGGGGFEATVVRTGPGGPEVLGAPEGTDVLGGADIDEAILSYVDDAVGGALARLDLDDARTAVALARLRQDCVLAKETLSVDTEAVIPVFLPGRHFEIRLNRTTFEQMLRAPIESTLDALSHAVRSAGLAPADVDAVLLVGGSTRIPMVAQMVAREFGRPLLEGVHPVHAVALGAATLAGYTVPAGYGAPLANESAAGPWAALGGAPVGALSALDRSAGSAPSTPGPAVPAGAPTPAPSVPAVGEGPETAETREPDADGATTVVDHPQAPTEFLQLPRLEQAPDVAPAAWPGQAGHADLPAAPAHPEQPWPAPAAKRSAVSPGAVAMAVGALLAVLVLVLVFVLAP
;
A
#
# COMPACT_ATOMS: atom_id res chain seq x y z
N MET A 1 15.97 5.87 -26.26
CA MET A 1 16.73 6.52 -25.15
C MET A 1 16.73 5.57 -23.96
N THR A 2 17.88 5.40 -23.31
CA THR A 2 17.98 4.53 -22.14
C THR A 2 17.34 5.25 -20.94
N TYR A 3 16.41 4.60 -20.24
CA TYR A 3 15.82 5.07 -19.00
C TYR A 3 16.14 4.10 -17.86
N SER A 4 15.98 4.55 -16.64
CA SER A 4 16.09 3.72 -15.44
C SER A 4 14.72 3.55 -14.81
N LEU A 5 14.44 2.35 -14.27
CA LEU A 5 13.20 1.98 -13.61
C LEU A 5 13.45 1.77 -12.11
N GLY A 6 12.74 2.51 -11.28
CA GLY A 6 12.67 2.28 -9.83
C GLY A 6 11.36 1.60 -9.47
N VAL A 7 11.41 0.55 -8.66
CA VAL A 7 10.23 -0.23 -8.26
C VAL A 7 10.19 -0.39 -6.75
N ASP A 8 9.07 -0.05 -6.17
CA ASP A 8 8.67 -0.41 -4.81
C ASP A 8 7.62 -1.53 -4.87
N LEU A 9 8.06 -2.76 -4.59
CA LEU A 9 7.16 -3.90 -4.38
C LEU A 9 6.62 -3.84 -2.95
N GLY A 10 5.56 -3.05 -2.75
CA GLY A 10 4.94 -2.90 -1.44
C GLY A 10 4.07 -4.11 -1.02
N THR A 11 3.58 -4.09 0.21
CA THR A 11 2.68 -5.13 0.73
C THR A 11 1.25 -4.98 0.20
N THR A 12 0.79 -3.74 0.03
CA THR A 12 -0.59 -3.41 -0.41
C THR A 12 -0.61 -2.90 -1.84
N PHE A 13 0.39 -2.08 -2.22
CA PHE A 13 0.50 -1.51 -3.56
C PHE A 13 1.90 -1.75 -4.13
N VAL A 14 1.97 -1.89 -5.44
CA VAL A 14 3.20 -1.82 -6.22
C VAL A 14 3.27 -0.45 -6.88
N ALA A 15 4.40 0.23 -6.72
CA ALA A 15 4.66 1.53 -7.32
C ALA A 15 5.92 1.45 -8.19
N ALA A 16 5.92 2.15 -9.31
CA ALA A 16 7.10 2.26 -10.17
C ALA A 16 7.25 3.66 -10.73
N ALA A 17 8.50 4.05 -10.98
CA ALA A 17 8.85 5.32 -11.60
C ALA A 17 9.98 5.13 -12.60
N VAL A 18 10.01 6.00 -13.61
CA VAL A 18 11.09 6.06 -14.61
C VAL A 18 11.87 7.35 -14.45
N ALA A 19 13.20 7.25 -14.53
CA ALA A 19 14.10 8.39 -14.64
C ALA A 19 14.68 8.48 -16.05
N ARG A 20 14.59 9.67 -16.65
CA ARG A 20 15.09 10.02 -17.97
C ARG A 20 15.92 11.29 -17.90
N PRO A 21 16.74 11.62 -18.92
CA PRO A 21 17.26 12.97 -19.04
C PRO A 21 16.09 13.97 -19.05
N GLY A 22 16.03 14.83 -18.03
CA GLY A 22 14.97 15.83 -17.88
C GLY A 22 13.98 15.57 -16.75
N GLY A 23 14.04 14.44 -16.04
CA GLY A 23 13.23 14.25 -14.85
C GLY A 23 12.84 12.82 -14.52
N VAL A 24 12.15 12.70 -13.40
CA VAL A 24 11.58 11.44 -12.89
C VAL A 24 10.06 11.53 -12.89
N ALA A 25 9.38 10.44 -13.27
CA ALA A 25 7.91 10.38 -13.32
C ALA A 25 7.43 8.99 -12.94
N MET A 26 6.25 8.94 -12.29
CA MET A 26 5.58 7.68 -11.99
C MET A 26 5.15 6.95 -13.27
N VAL A 27 5.20 5.63 -13.23
CA VAL A 27 4.60 4.74 -14.23
C VAL A 27 3.18 4.40 -13.77
N PRO A 28 2.13 4.74 -14.51
CA PRO A 28 0.78 4.28 -14.20
C PRO A 28 0.70 2.75 -14.35
N LEU A 29 0.49 2.07 -13.22
CA LEU A 29 0.39 0.62 -13.14
C LEU A 29 -1.05 0.13 -12.99
N GLY A 30 -1.91 0.91 -12.35
CA GLY A 30 -3.32 0.59 -12.16
C GLY A 30 -4.19 1.10 -13.32
N ASP A 31 -5.38 0.51 -13.45
CA ASP A 31 -6.35 0.87 -14.50
C ASP A 31 -6.87 2.32 -14.32
N GLN A 32 -7.01 2.77 -13.07
CA GLN A 32 -7.48 4.11 -12.71
C GLN A 32 -6.58 4.82 -11.70
N ALA A 33 -5.52 4.16 -11.22
CA ALA A 33 -4.60 4.68 -10.24
C ALA A 33 -3.16 4.60 -10.75
N VAL A 34 -2.28 5.44 -10.19
CA VAL A 34 -0.87 5.44 -10.54
C VAL A 34 -0.15 4.18 -10.03
N VAL A 35 -0.59 3.65 -8.90
CA VAL A 35 -0.07 2.41 -8.30
C VAL A 35 -1.03 1.25 -8.57
N ALA A 36 -0.53 0.02 -8.61
CA ALA A 36 -1.35 -1.17 -8.74
C ALA A 36 -1.49 -1.91 -7.40
N PRO A 37 -2.60 -2.60 -7.13
CA PRO A 37 -2.71 -3.50 -5.97
C PRO A 37 -1.62 -4.58 -5.98
N ALA A 38 -0.97 -4.82 -4.84
CA ALA A 38 0.05 -5.87 -4.67
C ALA A 38 -0.62 -7.25 -4.46
N VAL A 39 -1.39 -7.67 -5.45
CA VAL A 39 -2.23 -8.87 -5.44
C VAL A 39 -1.84 -9.77 -6.60
N ALA A 40 -1.82 -11.08 -6.36
CA ALA A 40 -1.66 -12.09 -7.40
C ALA A 40 -2.83 -13.07 -7.35
N ALA A 41 -3.28 -13.53 -8.50
CA ALA A 41 -4.33 -14.54 -8.62
C ALA A 41 -3.97 -15.56 -9.70
N VAL A 42 -4.53 -16.76 -9.59
CA VAL A 42 -4.34 -17.82 -10.59
C VAL A 42 -5.64 -18.02 -11.38
N ARG A 43 -5.51 -18.13 -12.69
CA ARG A 43 -6.62 -18.48 -13.59
C ARG A 43 -6.80 -19.99 -13.67
N PRO A 44 -7.97 -20.47 -14.17
CA PRO A 44 -8.20 -21.91 -14.38
C PRO A 44 -7.19 -22.58 -15.31
N ASP A 45 -6.54 -21.83 -16.22
CA ASP A 45 -5.48 -22.31 -17.10
C ASP A 45 -4.09 -22.36 -16.43
N GLY A 46 -4.00 -22.03 -15.14
CA GLY A 46 -2.76 -21.99 -14.37
C GLY A 46 -1.95 -20.70 -14.55
N SER A 47 -2.37 -19.76 -15.39
CA SER A 47 -1.65 -18.50 -15.56
C SER A 47 -1.83 -17.57 -14.36
N ILE A 48 -0.75 -16.87 -13.98
CA ILE A 48 -0.76 -15.88 -12.91
C ILE A 48 -1.16 -14.52 -13.48
N VAL A 49 -2.06 -13.82 -12.80
CA VAL A 49 -2.41 -12.42 -13.06
C VAL A 49 -2.15 -11.58 -11.82
N THR A 50 -1.84 -10.31 -12.00
CA THR A 50 -1.45 -9.39 -10.92
C THR A 50 -2.26 -8.08 -10.98
N GLY A 51 -2.09 -7.23 -9.98
CA GLY A 51 -2.69 -5.90 -9.95
C GLY A 51 -4.22 -5.92 -9.98
N ASP A 52 -4.82 -4.96 -10.69
CA ASP A 52 -6.29 -4.80 -10.77
C ASP A 52 -6.99 -6.04 -11.34
N ALA A 53 -6.35 -6.78 -12.24
CA ALA A 53 -6.90 -8.01 -12.80
C ALA A 53 -7.04 -9.12 -11.75
N ALA A 54 -6.10 -9.20 -10.80
CA ALA A 54 -6.16 -10.10 -9.65
C ALA A 54 -7.17 -9.59 -8.60
N GLU A 55 -7.17 -8.27 -8.35
CA GLU A 55 -8.07 -7.61 -7.40
C GLU A 55 -9.54 -7.86 -7.72
N ARG A 56 -9.93 -7.74 -8.98
CA ARG A 56 -11.31 -8.03 -9.43
C ARG A 56 -11.77 -9.46 -9.17
N ARG A 57 -10.84 -10.40 -8.98
CA ARG A 57 -11.14 -11.81 -8.65
C ARG A 57 -11.30 -12.05 -7.16
N ALA A 58 -10.77 -11.17 -6.33
CA ALA A 58 -10.68 -11.36 -4.88
C ALA A 58 -12.03 -11.56 -4.19
N VAL A 59 -13.08 -10.91 -4.68
CA VAL A 59 -14.44 -11.07 -4.12
C VAL A 59 -15.10 -12.37 -4.58
N SER A 60 -14.99 -12.71 -5.87
CA SER A 60 -15.69 -13.88 -6.43
C SER A 60 -14.95 -15.21 -6.25
N GLN A 61 -13.62 -15.16 -6.14
CA GLN A 61 -12.73 -16.32 -6.05
C GLN A 61 -11.62 -16.11 -5.00
N PRO A 62 -11.96 -15.83 -3.74
CA PRO A 62 -10.97 -15.48 -2.71
C PRO A 62 -9.90 -16.57 -2.51
N ALA A 63 -10.23 -17.86 -2.66
CA ALA A 63 -9.28 -18.96 -2.53
C ALA A 63 -8.21 -19.01 -3.65
N GLN A 64 -8.38 -18.24 -4.74
CA GLN A 64 -7.44 -18.16 -5.86
C GLN A 64 -6.61 -16.87 -5.85
N VAL A 65 -6.67 -16.10 -4.78
CA VAL A 65 -6.06 -14.77 -4.68
C VAL A 65 -5.13 -14.69 -3.48
N ALA A 66 -3.92 -14.19 -3.70
CA ALA A 66 -2.92 -13.92 -2.66
C ALA A 66 -2.70 -12.43 -2.48
N ARG A 67 -2.66 -12.00 -1.21
CA ARG A 67 -2.34 -10.64 -0.75
C ARG A 67 -1.21 -10.69 0.28
N GLY A 68 -0.59 -9.55 0.57
CA GLY A 68 0.41 -9.45 1.63
C GLY A 68 1.68 -10.27 1.36
N LEU A 69 1.98 -10.60 0.12
CA LEU A 69 3.08 -11.49 -0.27
C LEU A 69 4.44 -11.01 0.24
N LYS A 70 4.70 -9.68 0.28
CA LYS A 70 5.98 -9.11 0.78
C LYS A 70 6.25 -9.50 2.25
N ARG A 71 5.20 -9.60 3.09
CA ARG A 71 5.33 -10.06 4.49
C ARG A 71 5.78 -11.53 4.57
N ARG A 72 5.33 -12.35 3.64
CA ARG A 72 5.62 -13.78 3.57
C ARG A 72 6.94 -14.13 2.90
N LEU A 73 7.69 -13.12 2.43
CA LEU A 73 8.99 -13.35 1.82
C LEU A 73 9.99 -13.91 2.85
N GLY A 74 10.44 -15.13 2.61
CA GLY A 74 11.25 -15.91 3.55
C GLY A 74 10.50 -17.01 4.27
N ASP A 75 9.16 -17.04 4.21
CA ASP A 75 8.39 -18.18 4.72
C ASP A 75 8.76 -19.45 3.95
N PRO A 76 8.98 -20.57 4.67
CA PRO A 76 9.20 -21.86 4.03
C PRO A 76 7.93 -22.43 3.41
N GLU A 77 6.75 -22.02 3.90
CA GLU A 77 5.47 -22.52 3.40
C GLU A 77 5.04 -21.78 2.13
N PRO A 78 4.73 -22.52 1.06
CA PRO A 78 4.22 -21.91 -0.17
C PRO A 78 2.81 -21.34 0.03
N VAL A 79 2.42 -20.45 -0.86
CA VAL A 79 1.06 -19.90 -0.92
C VAL A 79 0.17 -20.87 -1.67
N ARG A 80 -0.89 -21.34 -1.03
CA ARG A 80 -1.88 -22.20 -1.67
C ARG A 80 -2.93 -21.33 -2.37
N LEU A 81 -3.11 -21.54 -3.69
CA LEU A 81 -4.12 -20.87 -4.51
C LEU A 81 -4.94 -21.97 -5.22
N GLY A 82 -6.16 -22.19 -4.75
CA GLY A 82 -6.95 -23.36 -5.11
C GLY A 82 -6.23 -24.65 -4.68
N ASP A 83 -6.00 -25.55 -5.63
CA ASP A 83 -5.33 -26.83 -5.37
C ASP A 83 -3.82 -26.81 -5.61
N VAL A 84 -3.25 -25.69 -6.03
CA VAL A 84 -1.83 -25.55 -6.37
C VAL A 84 -1.12 -24.67 -5.35
N SER A 85 0.10 -25.06 -5.02
CA SER A 85 0.97 -24.30 -4.11
C SER A 85 2.07 -23.58 -4.89
N TYR A 86 2.28 -22.31 -4.60
CA TYR A 86 3.24 -21.43 -5.27
C TYR A 86 4.27 -20.88 -4.27
N PRO A 87 5.58 -20.93 -4.58
CA PRO A 87 6.57 -20.19 -3.80
C PRO A 87 6.22 -18.70 -3.78
N VAL A 88 6.43 -18.04 -2.63
CA VAL A 88 6.18 -16.59 -2.50
C VAL A 88 6.96 -15.78 -3.53
N ALA A 89 8.23 -16.16 -3.76
CA ALA A 89 9.11 -15.51 -4.74
C ALA A 89 8.54 -15.56 -6.17
N THR A 90 7.87 -16.65 -6.55
CA THR A 90 7.22 -16.78 -7.87
C THR A 90 6.07 -15.78 -8.05
N LEU A 91 5.23 -15.61 -7.03
CA LEU A 91 4.10 -14.69 -7.09
C LEU A 91 4.54 -13.21 -7.07
N LEU A 92 5.55 -12.87 -6.26
CA LEU A 92 6.17 -11.54 -6.27
C LEU A 92 6.92 -11.29 -7.58
N GLY A 93 7.61 -12.31 -8.11
CA GLY A 93 8.28 -12.24 -9.41
C GLY A 93 7.31 -11.94 -10.55
N ALA A 94 6.11 -12.54 -10.52
CA ALA A 94 5.06 -12.22 -11.50
C ALA A 94 4.61 -10.76 -11.41
N GLN A 95 4.47 -10.20 -10.19
CA GLN A 95 4.16 -8.77 -10.01
C GLN A 95 5.27 -7.88 -10.57
N LEU A 96 6.52 -8.19 -10.28
CA LEU A 96 7.68 -7.44 -10.77
C LEU A 96 7.80 -7.52 -12.29
N HIS A 97 7.60 -8.71 -12.87
CA HIS A 97 7.60 -8.92 -14.31
C HIS A 97 6.56 -8.04 -15.01
N ASP A 98 5.32 -8.01 -14.49
CA ASP A 98 4.23 -7.19 -15.04
C ASP A 98 4.59 -5.69 -15.02
N VAL A 99 5.22 -5.20 -13.94
CA VAL A 99 5.73 -3.82 -13.84
C VAL A 99 6.74 -3.51 -14.93
N VAL A 100 7.72 -4.41 -15.14
CA VAL A 100 8.78 -4.23 -16.16
C VAL A 100 8.18 -4.24 -17.56
N VAL A 101 7.23 -5.13 -17.83
CA VAL A 101 6.52 -5.17 -19.12
C VAL A 101 5.77 -3.88 -19.37
N ARG A 102 4.95 -3.41 -18.43
CA ARG A 102 4.17 -2.16 -18.56
C ARG A 102 5.08 -0.93 -18.73
N ALA A 103 6.18 -0.87 -17.98
CA ALA A 103 7.16 0.19 -18.16
C ALA A 103 7.81 0.15 -19.56
N SER A 104 8.17 -1.05 -20.03
CA SER A 104 8.80 -1.24 -21.35
C SER A 104 7.86 -0.91 -22.52
N GLU A 105 6.61 -1.29 -22.41
CA GLU A 105 5.57 -0.95 -23.40
C GLU A 105 5.36 0.56 -23.50
N ARG A 106 5.30 1.23 -22.36
CA ARG A 106 5.12 2.69 -22.28
C ARG A 106 6.32 3.47 -22.81
N GLU A 107 7.53 3.01 -22.51
CA GLU A 107 8.79 3.65 -22.93
C GLU A 107 9.24 3.25 -24.33
N GLY A 108 8.61 2.20 -24.89
CA GLY A 108 8.97 1.65 -26.21
C GLY A 108 10.28 0.87 -26.25
N ALA A 109 10.89 0.60 -25.10
CA ALA A 109 12.13 -0.16 -24.94
C ALA A 109 12.26 -0.69 -23.51
N PRO A 110 13.02 -1.77 -23.25
CA PRO A 110 13.31 -2.22 -21.89
C PRO A 110 14.16 -1.19 -21.11
N PRO A 111 14.07 -1.17 -19.76
CA PRO A 111 14.89 -0.30 -18.92
C PRO A 111 16.37 -0.65 -19.03
N GLY A 112 17.23 0.35 -19.08
CA GLY A 112 18.68 0.14 -19.06
C GLY A 112 19.23 -0.19 -17.69
N ARG A 113 18.49 0.12 -16.62
CA ARG A 113 18.80 -0.21 -15.24
C ARG A 113 17.52 -0.33 -14.43
N ILE A 114 17.47 -1.30 -13.52
CA ILE A 114 16.36 -1.50 -12.60
C ILE A 114 16.88 -1.37 -11.17
N VAL A 115 16.15 -0.63 -10.33
CA VAL A 115 16.40 -0.47 -8.90
C VAL A 115 15.18 -0.95 -8.16
N LEU A 116 15.37 -1.88 -7.23
CA LEU A 116 14.33 -2.38 -6.34
C LEU A 116 14.59 -1.86 -4.93
N SER A 117 13.55 -1.40 -4.26
CA SER A 117 13.65 -0.96 -2.88
C SER A 117 13.18 -2.03 -1.91
N HIS A 118 13.75 -2.02 -0.71
CA HIS A 118 13.43 -2.93 0.37
C HIS A 118 13.54 -2.24 1.74
N PRO A 119 12.86 -2.73 2.79
CA PRO A 119 13.06 -2.23 4.15
C PRO A 119 14.51 -2.33 4.61
N ALA A 120 15.00 -1.30 5.29
CA ALA A 120 16.36 -1.27 5.84
C ALA A 120 16.55 -2.29 6.97
N THR A 121 15.47 -2.65 7.65
CA THR A 121 15.42 -3.68 8.70
C THR A 121 15.60 -5.12 8.20
N TRP A 122 15.56 -5.34 6.88
CA TRP A 122 15.67 -6.71 6.35
C TRP A 122 17.06 -7.30 6.58
N THR A 123 17.07 -8.52 7.13
CA THR A 123 18.29 -9.31 7.29
C THR A 123 18.92 -9.66 5.93
N PRO A 124 20.23 -9.99 5.88
CA PRO A 124 20.87 -10.46 4.66
C PRO A 124 20.14 -11.65 4.01
N THR A 125 19.62 -12.59 4.83
CA THR A 125 18.84 -13.73 4.34
C THR A 125 17.58 -13.30 3.62
N ARG A 126 16.79 -12.34 4.17
CA ARG A 126 15.55 -11.85 3.54
C ARG A 126 15.85 -11.07 2.26
N ARG A 127 16.95 -10.31 2.23
CA ARG A 127 17.43 -9.65 1.01
C ARG A 127 17.80 -10.65 -0.08
N GLY A 128 18.52 -11.72 0.26
CA GLY A 128 18.80 -12.81 -0.69
C GLY A 128 17.55 -13.48 -1.25
N ARG A 129 16.48 -13.64 -0.43
CA ARG A 129 15.18 -14.09 -0.93
C ARG A 129 14.52 -13.08 -1.87
N PHE A 130 14.78 -11.80 -1.69
CA PHE A 130 14.29 -10.77 -2.60
C PHE A 130 15.03 -10.77 -3.95
N GLU A 131 16.28 -11.16 -3.98
CA GLU A 131 17.02 -11.41 -5.22
C GLU A 131 16.41 -12.60 -6.00
N GLU A 132 15.91 -13.63 -5.30
CA GLU A 132 15.17 -14.73 -5.95
C GLU A 132 13.87 -14.23 -6.64
N VAL A 133 13.22 -13.19 -6.08
CA VAL A 133 12.07 -12.54 -6.72
C VAL A 133 12.47 -11.90 -8.04
N ALA A 134 13.62 -11.22 -8.08
CA ALA A 134 14.13 -10.62 -9.30
C ALA A 134 14.44 -11.67 -10.36
N HIS A 135 15.10 -12.77 -9.98
CA HIS A 135 15.34 -13.90 -10.90
C HIS A 135 14.02 -14.52 -11.40
N ALA A 136 13.02 -14.68 -10.52
CA ALA A 136 11.70 -15.15 -10.92
C ALA A 136 11.00 -14.20 -11.90
N ALA A 137 11.30 -12.91 -11.86
CA ALA A 137 10.82 -11.93 -12.84
C ALA A 137 11.63 -11.93 -14.16
N GLY A 138 12.68 -12.72 -14.27
CA GLY A 138 13.59 -12.74 -15.42
C GLY A 138 14.60 -11.60 -15.43
N LEU A 139 14.93 -11.05 -14.27
CA LEU A 139 15.89 -9.94 -14.13
C LEU A 139 17.23 -10.44 -13.61
N ASP A 140 18.31 -10.00 -14.26
CA ASP A 140 19.68 -10.24 -13.82
C ASP A 140 20.13 -9.08 -12.93
N ALA A 141 20.40 -9.37 -11.66
CA ALA A 141 21.05 -8.50 -10.68
C ALA A 141 20.56 -7.03 -10.66
N PRO A 142 19.30 -6.74 -10.27
CA PRO A 142 18.86 -5.37 -10.07
C PRO A 142 19.65 -4.73 -8.92
N LEU A 143 19.79 -3.41 -8.95
CA LEU A 143 20.33 -2.68 -7.81
C LEU A 143 19.32 -2.69 -6.67
N LEU A 144 19.74 -3.08 -5.48
CA LEU A 144 18.92 -2.99 -4.26
C LEU A 144 19.29 -1.74 -3.46
N VAL A 145 18.26 -1.01 -2.99
CA VAL A 145 18.39 0.16 -2.12
C VAL A 145 17.38 0.06 -1.00
N THR A 146 17.61 0.74 0.12
CA THR A 146 16.59 0.78 1.17
C THR A 146 15.45 1.73 0.81
N ASP A 147 14.23 1.42 1.31
CA ASP A 147 13.04 2.27 1.12
C ASP A 147 13.31 3.68 1.66
N ALA A 148 14.03 3.80 2.78
CA ALA A 148 14.40 5.06 3.41
C ALA A 148 15.40 5.88 2.57
N GLU A 149 16.46 5.25 2.02
CA GLU A 149 17.41 5.93 1.12
C GLU A 149 16.69 6.43 -0.14
N ALA A 150 15.85 5.58 -0.72
CA ALA A 150 15.07 5.95 -1.89
C ALA A 150 14.16 7.16 -1.59
N ALA A 151 13.36 7.09 -0.53
CA ALA A 151 12.44 8.17 -0.16
C ALA A 151 13.18 9.47 0.14
N ALA A 152 14.28 9.43 0.90
CA ALA A 152 15.10 10.60 1.22
C ALA A 152 15.75 11.20 -0.03
N ARG A 153 16.21 10.37 -0.99
CA ARG A 153 16.76 10.82 -2.27
C ARG A 153 15.79 11.69 -3.07
N TYR A 154 14.50 11.34 -3.03
CA TYR A 154 13.47 12.12 -3.72
C TYR A 154 13.02 13.34 -2.93
N ALA A 155 12.84 13.19 -1.61
CA ALA A 155 12.20 14.19 -0.78
C ALA A 155 13.11 15.31 -0.29
N ALA A 156 14.40 15.02 -0.02
CA ALA A 156 15.32 15.96 0.64
C ALA A 156 15.87 17.08 -0.27
N PRO A 157 16.14 16.88 -1.57
CA PRO A 157 16.77 17.93 -2.38
C PRO A 157 16.01 19.26 -2.35
N GLY A 158 16.76 20.33 -2.04
CA GLY A 158 16.20 21.69 -1.92
C GLY A 158 15.40 21.98 -0.65
N ARG A 159 15.19 20.97 0.22
CA ARG A 159 14.46 21.09 1.49
C ARG A 159 15.35 20.83 2.71
N VAL A 160 16.33 19.96 2.55
CA VAL A 160 17.34 19.63 3.56
C VAL A 160 18.71 19.94 2.99
N ARG A 161 19.60 20.51 3.80
CA ARG A 161 20.98 20.84 3.41
C ARG A 161 21.79 19.57 3.13
N ASP A 162 22.84 19.66 2.34
CA ASP A 162 23.82 18.58 2.20
C ASP A 162 24.45 18.26 3.56
N GLY A 163 24.57 16.98 3.88
CA GLY A 163 24.99 16.49 5.19
C GLY A 163 23.89 16.57 6.29
N GLY A 164 22.72 17.07 5.95
CA GLY A 164 21.59 17.12 6.89
C GLY A 164 20.99 15.75 7.17
N VAL A 165 20.27 15.63 8.27
CA VAL A 165 19.74 14.39 8.80
C VAL A 165 18.21 14.37 8.64
N VAL A 166 17.70 13.31 8.02
CA VAL A 166 16.26 13.05 7.87
C VAL A 166 15.90 11.79 8.62
N ALA A 167 14.93 11.88 9.52
CA ALA A 167 14.30 10.69 10.10
C ALA A 167 13.15 10.24 9.18
N VAL A 168 13.25 9.06 8.62
CA VAL A 168 12.20 8.46 7.78
C VAL A 168 11.32 7.60 8.66
N TYR A 169 10.03 7.95 8.68
CA TYR A 169 8.97 7.21 9.36
C TYR A 169 8.10 6.57 8.27
N ASP A 170 8.27 5.29 8.05
CA ASP A 170 7.51 4.53 7.06
C ASP A 170 6.46 3.67 7.74
N LEU A 171 5.19 4.05 7.61
CA LEU A 171 4.05 3.23 8.02
C LEU A 171 3.29 2.78 6.77
N GLY A 172 3.66 1.60 6.31
CA GLY A 172 3.10 0.99 5.11
C GLY A 172 1.81 0.21 5.35
N GLY A 173 1.44 -0.62 4.37
CA GLY A 173 0.34 -1.56 4.53
C GLY A 173 0.75 -2.83 5.27
N GLY A 174 2.02 -3.20 5.23
CA GLY A 174 2.54 -4.45 5.77
C GLY A 174 3.41 -4.33 7.02
N GLY A 175 3.79 -3.14 7.43
CA GLY A 175 4.70 -2.96 8.56
C GLY A 175 5.01 -1.50 8.78
N PHE A 176 5.80 -1.28 9.80
CA PHE A 176 6.37 -0.02 10.18
C PHE A 176 7.91 -0.10 10.16
N GLU A 177 8.57 0.96 9.71
CA GLU A 177 10.00 1.13 9.78
C GLU A 177 10.37 2.59 10.14
N ALA A 178 11.35 2.75 11.01
CA ALA A 178 11.99 4.01 11.34
C ALA A 178 13.48 3.93 10.97
N THR A 179 13.94 4.82 10.12
CA THR A 179 15.32 4.84 9.64
C THR A 179 15.85 6.26 9.63
N VAL A 180 17.07 6.46 10.12
CA VAL A 180 17.75 7.76 10.07
C VAL A 180 18.68 7.79 8.86
N VAL A 181 18.59 8.84 8.07
CA VAL A 181 19.35 8.99 6.82
C VAL A 181 20.08 10.32 6.79
N ARG A 182 21.37 10.30 6.46
CA ARG A 182 22.14 11.51 6.14
C ARG A 182 22.05 11.77 4.64
N THR A 183 21.69 12.99 4.27
CA THR A 183 21.68 13.44 2.87
C THR A 183 23.09 13.86 2.45
N GLY A 184 23.41 13.70 1.17
CA GLY A 184 24.71 14.13 0.67
C GLY A 184 24.84 14.04 -0.86
N PRO A 185 25.89 14.66 -1.43
CA PRO A 185 26.11 14.64 -2.89
C PRO A 185 26.41 13.24 -3.44
N GLY A 186 26.93 12.33 -2.60
CA GLY A 186 27.16 10.91 -2.93
C GLY A 186 25.93 10.01 -2.85
N GLY A 187 24.79 10.56 -2.47
CA GLY A 187 23.55 9.85 -2.19
C GLY A 187 23.23 9.83 -0.69
N PRO A 188 22.03 9.37 -0.33
CA PRO A 188 21.64 9.18 1.07
C PRO A 188 22.39 8.02 1.70
N GLU A 189 22.66 8.10 3.00
CA GLU A 189 23.36 7.10 3.81
C GLU A 189 22.54 6.79 5.07
N VAL A 190 22.26 5.51 5.34
CA VAL A 190 21.61 5.08 6.60
C VAL A 190 22.56 5.26 7.76
N LEU A 191 22.08 5.89 8.83
CA LEU A 191 22.78 6.08 10.10
C LEU A 191 22.19 5.20 11.19
N GLY A 192 23.07 4.62 12.02
CA GLY A 192 22.66 3.78 13.15
C GLY A 192 21.98 2.49 12.73
N ALA A 193 21.11 1.98 13.60
CA ALA A 193 20.32 0.78 13.35
C ALA A 193 18.86 1.17 13.03
N PRO A 194 18.31 0.76 11.88
CA PRO A 194 16.89 0.88 11.62
C PRO A 194 16.05 0.07 12.62
N GLU A 195 14.91 0.61 12.99
CA GLU A 195 13.93 -0.04 13.87
C GLU A 195 12.64 -0.30 13.11
N GLY A 196 11.96 -1.42 13.39
CA GLY A 196 10.72 -1.69 12.68
C GLY A 196 10.03 -2.98 13.09
N THR A 197 8.83 -3.17 12.55
CA THR A 197 8.00 -4.36 12.80
C THR A 197 7.16 -4.71 11.59
N ASP A 198 7.02 -6.00 11.32
CA ASP A 198 6.13 -6.54 10.27
C ASP A 198 4.70 -6.81 10.79
N VAL A 199 4.41 -6.52 12.06
CA VAL A 199 3.10 -6.81 12.68
C VAL A 199 2.27 -5.55 12.96
N LEU A 200 2.68 -4.40 12.43
CA LEU A 200 1.93 -3.15 12.53
C LEU A 200 2.00 -2.38 11.20
N GLY A 201 0.94 -2.46 10.45
CA GLY A 201 0.74 -1.72 9.19
C GLY A 201 -0.73 -1.56 8.88
N GLY A 202 -1.04 -1.05 7.69
CA GLY A 202 -2.42 -0.82 7.27
C GLY A 202 -3.32 -2.05 7.30
N ALA A 203 -2.77 -3.24 7.00
CA ALA A 203 -3.51 -4.50 7.05
C ALA A 203 -3.89 -4.89 8.50
N ASP A 204 -3.05 -4.59 9.48
CA ASP A 204 -3.35 -4.86 10.89
C ASP A 204 -4.40 -3.88 11.42
N ILE A 205 -4.39 -2.65 10.92
CA ILE A 205 -5.45 -1.66 11.18
C ILE A 205 -6.79 -2.13 10.59
N ASP A 206 -6.78 -2.74 9.39
CA ASP A 206 -8.00 -3.31 8.78
C ASP A 206 -8.55 -4.46 9.60
N GLU A 207 -7.70 -5.35 10.15
CA GLU A 207 -8.13 -6.43 11.04
C GLU A 207 -8.64 -5.88 12.40
N ALA A 208 -8.09 -4.77 12.91
CA ALA A 208 -8.63 -4.12 14.10
C ALA A 208 -10.06 -3.57 13.85
N ILE A 209 -10.32 -2.98 12.68
CA ILE A 209 -11.67 -2.56 12.28
C ILE A 209 -12.58 -3.78 12.14
N LEU A 210 -12.11 -4.87 11.55
CA LEU A 210 -12.88 -6.11 11.42
C LEU A 210 -13.25 -6.69 12.80
N SER A 211 -12.34 -6.65 13.77
CA SER A 211 -12.59 -7.05 15.15
C SER A 211 -13.65 -6.15 15.81
N TYR A 212 -13.56 -4.84 15.62
CA TYR A 212 -14.58 -3.89 16.09
C TYR A 212 -15.97 -4.22 15.51
N VAL A 213 -16.02 -4.56 14.21
CA VAL A 213 -17.26 -4.99 13.56
C VAL A 213 -17.79 -6.29 14.16
N ASP A 214 -16.91 -7.29 14.41
CA ASP A 214 -17.35 -8.58 15.00
C ASP A 214 -17.92 -8.39 16.40
N ASP A 215 -17.31 -7.54 17.23
CA ASP A 215 -17.85 -7.19 18.55
C ASP A 215 -19.22 -6.53 18.45
N ALA A 216 -19.37 -5.57 17.53
CA ALA A 216 -20.62 -4.85 17.32
C ALA A 216 -21.77 -5.78 16.86
N VAL A 217 -21.46 -6.87 16.13
CA VAL A 217 -22.45 -7.87 15.72
C VAL A 217 -22.55 -9.05 16.69
N GLY A 218 -21.96 -8.93 17.89
CA GLY A 218 -22.04 -9.93 18.98
C GLY A 218 -21.26 -11.20 18.68
N GLY A 219 -20.09 -11.12 18.05
CA GLY A 219 -19.22 -12.24 17.71
C GLY A 219 -19.80 -13.12 16.61
N ALA A 220 -20.56 -12.55 15.68
CA ALA A 220 -21.21 -13.32 14.62
C ALA A 220 -20.19 -13.84 13.59
N LEU A 221 -19.08 -13.11 13.35
CA LEU A 221 -18.06 -13.49 12.39
C LEU A 221 -17.27 -14.72 12.86
N ALA A 222 -16.95 -14.80 14.15
CA ALA A 222 -16.24 -15.93 14.73
C ALA A 222 -17.03 -17.26 14.66
N ARG A 223 -18.34 -17.20 14.41
CA ARG A 223 -19.23 -18.36 14.30
C ARG A 223 -19.55 -18.78 12.88
N LEU A 224 -18.94 -18.12 11.90
CA LEU A 224 -19.16 -18.43 10.49
C LEU A 224 -18.47 -19.74 10.09
N ASP A 225 -19.13 -20.50 9.24
CA ASP A 225 -18.53 -21.64 8.55
C ASP A 225 -17.66 -21.12 7.39
N LEU A 226 -16.33 -21.17 7.55
CA LEU A 226 -15.38 -20.67 6.56
C LEU A 226 -15.24 -21.60 5.34
N ASP A 227 -15.73 -22.85 5.43
CA ASP A 227 -15.73 -23.79 4.31
C ASP A 227 -16.93 -23.54 3.35
N ASP A 228 -17.96 -22.80 3.79
CA ASP A 228 -19.03 -22.35 2.90
C ASP A 228 -18.54 -21.22 1.97
N ALA A 229 -18.60 -21.45 0.67
CA ALA A 229 -18.15 -20.50 -0.34
C ALA A 229 -18.87 -19.12 -0.25
N ARG A 230 -20.15 -19.10 0.19
CA ARG A 230 -20.89 -17.84 0.36
C ARG A 230 -20.36 -17.04 1.54
N THR A 231 -20.01 -17.73 2.61
CA THR A 231 -19.38 -17.14 3.79
C THR A 231 -18.00 -16.57 3.43
N ALA A 232 -17.18 -17.30 2.69
CA ALA A 232 -15.87 -16.82 2.23
C ALA A 232 -15.99 -15.54 1.39
N VAL A 233 -16.97 -15.48 0.48
CA VAL A 233 -17.25 -14.28 -0.34
C VAL A 233 -17.73 -13.12 0.54
N ALA A 234 -18.64 -13.37 1.49
CA ALA A 234 -19.16 -12.34 2.40
C ALA A 234 -18.04 -11.73 3.25
N LEU A 235 -17.14 -12.57 3.78
CA LEU A 235 -16.01 -12.13 4.59
C LEU A 235 -14.96 -11.37 3.74
N ALA A 236 -14.69 -11.82 2.51
CA ALA A 236 -13.79 -11.11 1.60
C ALA A 236 -14.32 -9.70 1.28
N ARG A 237 -15.64 -9.57 1.06
CA ARG A 237 -16.29 -8.27 0.86
C ARG A 237 -16.21 -7.40 2.10
N LEU A 238 -16.53 -7.93 3.27
CA LEU A 238 -16.45 -7.19 4.53
C LEU A 238 -15.04 -6.65 4.80
N ARG A 239 -13.99 -7.44 4.51
CA ARG A 239 -12.61 -6.96 4.61
C ARG A 239 -12.33 -5.77 3.68
N GLN A 240 -12.86 -5.78 2.47
CA GLN A 240 -12.75 -4.61 1.57
C GLN A 240 -13.51 -3.40 2.13
N ASP A 241 -14.70 -3.61 2.70
CA ASP A 241 -15.47 -2.53 3.33
C ASP A 241 -14.74 -1.95 4.56
N CYS A 242 -13.99 -2.78 5.33
CA CYS A 242 -13.11 -2.30 6.41
C CYS A 242 -11.94 -1.46 5.89
N VAL A 243 -11.30 -1.85 4.77
CA VAL A 243 -10.26 -1.04 4.11
C VAL A 243 -10.82 0.31 3.69
N LEU A 244 -11.99 0.33 3.05
CA LEU A 244 -12.66 1.57 2.64
C LEU A 244 -13.02 2.46 3.84
N ALA A 245 -13.46 1.86 4.95
CA ALA A 245 -13.75 2.59 6.19
C ALA A 245 -12.50 3.24 6.77
N LYS A 246 -11.36 2.53 6.82
CA LYS A 246 -10.06 3.08 7.23
C LYS A 246 -9.66 4.28 6.36
N GLU A 247 -9.78 4.16 5.05
CA GLU A 247 -9.43 5.22 4.11
C GLU A 247 -10.38 6.42 4.24
N THR A 248 -11.69 6.16 4.37
CA THR A 248 -12.71 7.20 4.63
C THR A 248 -12.39 7.97 5.91
N LEU A 249 -12.07 7.27 7.00
CA LEU A 249 -11.74 7.89 8.29
C LEU A 249 -10.43 8.70 8.27
N SER A 250 -9.63 8.61 7.21
CA SER A 250 -8.48 9.50 7.01
C SER A 250 -8.89 10.88 6.46
N VAL A 251 -10.05 11.01 5.83
CA VAL A 251 -10.55 12.26 5.23
C VAL A 251 -11.90 12.72 5.78
N ASP A 252 -12.71 11.81 6.34
CA ASP A 252 -14.02 12.09 6.91
C ASP A 252 -14.05 11.74 8.41
N THR A 253 -15.08 12.18 9.11
CA THR A 253 -15.26 11.99 10.57
C THR A 253 -16.02 10.73 10.93
N GLU A 254 -16.69 10.10 9.98
CA GLU A 254 -17.49 8.89 10.18
C GLU A 254 -17.40 7.98 8.94
N ALA A 255 -17.42 6.67 9.14
CA ALA A 255 -17.58 5.66 8.11
C ALA A 255 -18.71 4.69 8.48
N VAL A 256 -19.43 4.23 7.46
CA VAL A 256 -20.47 3.22 7.59
C VAL A 256 -19.99 1.93 6.94
N ILE A 257 -20.03 0.82 7.69
CA ILE A 257 -19.56 -0.49 7.24
C ILE A 257 -20.78 -1.40 7.10
N PRO A 258 -21.19 -1.74 5.86
CA PRO A 258 -22.29 -2.68 5.64
C PRO A 258 -21.80 -4.11 5.87
N VAL A 259 -22.53 -4.88 6.66
CA VAL A 259 -22.19 -6.26 7.02
C VAL A 259 -23.26 -7.20 6.47
N PHE A 260 -22.97 -7.89 5.40
CA PHE A 260 -23.86 -8.87 4.76
C PHE A 260 -23.40 -10.28 5.10
N LEU A 261 -24.04 -10.90 6.08
CA LEU A 261 -23.81 -12.31 6.44
C LEU A 261 -24.95 -13.19 5.95
N PRO A 262 -24.76 -14.50 5.78
CA PRO A 262 -25.84 -15.41 5.45
C PRO A 262 -27.03 -15.27 6.41
N GLY A 263 -28.17 -14.79 5.90
CA GLY A 263 -29.41 -14.59 6.68
C GLY A 263 -29.41 -13.40 7.65
N ARG A 264 -28.40 -12.54 7.64
CA ARG A 264 -28.30 -11.35 8.51
C ARG A 264 -27.67 -10.18 7.77
N HIS A 265 -28.18 -8.98 8.08
CA HIS A 265 -27.65 -7.73 7.56
C HIS A 265 -27.53 -6.73 8.71
N PHE A 266 -26.39 -6.03 8.77
CA PHE A 266 -26.13 -4.99 9.77
C PHE A 266 -25.49 -3.77 9.09
N GLU A 267 -25.60 -2.62 9.73
CA GLU A 267 -24.89 -1.39 9.38
C GLU A 267 -24.12 -0.92 10.61
N ILE A 268 -22.81 -0.94 10.54
CA ILE A 268 -21.95 -0.58 11.68
C ILE A 268 -21.36 0.79 11.39
N ARG A 269 -21.49 1.72 12.35
CA ARG A 269 -20.91 3.06 12.29
C ARG A 269 -19.62 3.11 13.09
N LEU A 270 -18.58 3.61 12.47
CA LEU A 270 -17.29 3.86 13.10
C LEU A 270 -16.92 5.34 12.91
N ASN A 271 -16.82 6.08 14.01
CA ASN A 271 -16.36 7.47 13.97
C ASN A 271 -14.84 7.56 14.12
N ARG A 272 -14.26 8.67 13.61
CA ARG A 272 -12.81 8.92 13.66
C ARG A 272 -12.25 8.89 15.08
N THR A 273 -12.96 9.41 16.07
CA THR A 273 -12.48 9.43 17.45
C THR A 273 -12.27 8.03 18.00
N THR A 274 -13.23 7.12 17.80
CA THR A 274 -13.13 5.71 18.18
C THR A 274 -11.99 5.03 17.42
N PHE A 275 -11.91 5.25 16.11
CA PHE A 275 -10.83 4.73 15.28
C PHE A 275 -9.44 5.18 15.75
N GLU A 276 -9.26 6.47 16.04
CA GLU A 276 -7.99 6.99 16.55
C GLU A 276 -7.66 6.48 17.96
N GLN A 277 -8.67 6.22 18.80
CA GLN A 277 -8.46 5.57 20.10
C GLN A 277 -7.93 4.16 19.96
N MET A 278 -8.42 3.37 19.00
CA MET A 278 -7.92 2.03 18.72
C MET A 278 -6.46 2.03 18.29
N LEU A 279 -6.01 3.07 17.58
CA LEU A 279 -4.66 3.17 17.02
C LEU A 279 -3.65 3.85 17.93
N ARG A 280 -4.08 4.52 18.99
CA ARG A 280 -3.21 5.38 19.80
C ARG A 280 -1.98 4.63 20.34
N ALA A 281 -2.18 3.53 21.06
CA ALA A 281 -1.08 2.78 21.65
C ALA A 281 -0.14 2.15 20.59
N PRO A 282 -0.63 1.52 19.52
CA PRO A 282 0.21 1.10 18.41
C PRO A 282 1.06 2.22 17.80
N ILE A 283 0.49 3.40 17.57
CA ILE A 283 1.26 4.53 17.01
C ILE A 283 2.26 5.09 18.03
N GLU A 284 1.94 5.14 19.32
CA GLU A 284 2.90 5.49 20.38
C GLU A 284 4.12 4.56 20.34
N SER A 285 3.95 3.25 20.18
CA SER A 285 5.06 2.31 20.06
C SER A 285 5.96 2.57 18.84
N THR A 286 5.41 3.09 17.74
CA THR A 286 6.21 3.47 16.56
C THR A 286 7.04 4.74 16.80
N LEU A 287 6.57 5.66 17.64
CA LEU A 287 7.32 6.86 18.04
C LEU A 287 8.50 6.49 18.94
N ASP A 288 8.30 5.52 19.84
CA ASP A 288 9.40 4.95 20.64
C ASP A 288 10.47 4.34 19.74
N ALA A 289 10.08 3.55 18.73
CA ALA A 289 11.00 2.96 17.77
C ALA A 289 11.74 4.04 16.96
N LEU A 290 11.06 5.09 16.49
CA LEU A 290 11.70 6.22 15.84
C LEU A 290 12.72 6.92 16.74
N SER A 291 12.39 7.10 18.02
CA SER A 291 13.30 7.64 19.03
C SER A 291 14.51 6.72 19.27
N HIS A 292 14.32 5.41 19.22
CA HIS A 292 15.39 4.43 19.27
C HIS A 292 16.32 4.51 18.06
N ALA A 293 15.77 4.56 16.85
CA ALA A 293 16.55 4.70 15.61
C ALA A 293 17.42 5.97 15.64
N VAL A 294 16.88 7.11 16.10
CA VAL A 294 17.65 8.36 16.26
C VAL A 294 18.78 8.20 17.28
N ARG A 295 18.51 7.60 18.43
CA ARG A 295 19.55 7.34 19.44
C ARG A 295 20.62 6.37 18.95
N SER A 296 20.27 5.33 18.20
CA SER A 296 21.23 4.36 17.64
C SER A 296 22.19 5.01 16.66
N ALA A 297 21.78 6.09 15.99
CA ALA A 297 22.62 6.92 15.14
C ALA A 297 23.56 7.86 15.92
N GLY A 298 23.51 7.83 17.27
CA GLY A 298 24.28 8.74 18.14
C GLY A 298 23.72 10.16 18.16
N LEU A 299 22.47 10.36 17.80
CA LEU A 299 21.82 11.65 17.64
C LEU A 299 20.71 11.86 18.69
N ALA A 300 20.43 13.13 18.97
CA ALA A 300 19.22 13.55 19.68
C ALA A 300 18.14 13.99 18.69
N PRO A 301 16.86 14.05 19.06
CA PRO A 301 15.80 14.57 18.18
C PRO A 301 16.09 15.98 17.65
N ALA A 302 16.83 16.80 18.40
CA ALA A 302 17.24 18.16 17.98
C ALA A 302 18.23 18.16 16.80
N ASP A 303 18.98 17.07 16.60
CA ASP A 303 19.97 16.94 15.51
C ASP A 303 19.33 16.51 14.19
N VAL A 304 18.04 16.11 14.21
CA VAL A 304 17.27 15.77 13.03
C VAL A 304 16.78 17.05 12.35
N ASP A 305 17.11 17.27 11.10
CA ASP A 305 16.69 18.46 10.36
C ASP A 305 15.19 18.41 9.96
N ALA A 306 14.70 17.22 9.61
CA ALA A 306 13.29 17.02 9.26
C ALA A 306 12.86 15.55 9.43
N VAL A 307 11.53 15.32 9.51
CA VAL A 307 10.93 13.99 9.46
C VAL A 307 10.22 13.81 8.12
N LEU A 308 10.46 12.68 7.46
CA LEU A 308 9.79 12.27 6.22
C LEU A 308 8.79 11.16 6.51
N LEU A 309 7.52 11.40 6.22
CA LEU A 309 6.46 10.41 6.34
C LEU A 309 6.30 9.64 5.03
N VAL A 310 6.44 8.32 5.08
CA VAL A 310 6.33 7.38 3.96
C VAL A 310 5.32 6.29 4.29
N GLY A 311 4.78 5.63 3.28
CA GLY A 311 3.76 4.60 3.43
C GLY A 311 2.34 5.14 3.50
N GLY A 312 1.39 4.38 2.95
CA GLY A 312 -0.01 4.81 2.80
C GLY A 312 -0.72 5.10 4.12
N SER A 313 -0.37 4.39 5.19
CA SER A 313 -0.99 4.53 6.52
C SER A 313 -0.56 5.82 7.25
N THR A 314 0.51 6.51 6.82
CA THR A 314 0.86 7.85 7.33
C THR A 314 -0.15 8.92 6.93
N ARG A 315 -1.07 8.62 6.01
CA ARG A 315 -2.18 9.50 5.65
C ARG A 315 -3.26 9.60 6.73
N ILE A 316 -3.25 8.71 7.72
CA ILE A 316 -4.10 8.82 8.91
C ILE A 316 -3.67 10.08 9.68
N PRO A 317 -4.57 11.09 9.87
CA PRO A 317 -4.19 12.41 10.38
C PRO A 317 -3.50 12.37 11.74
N MET A 318 -3.90 11.44 12.60
CA MET A 318 -3.31 11.26 13.93
C MET A 318 -1.80 10.94 13.85
N VAL A 319 -1.35 10.18 12.84
CA VAL A 319 0.07 9.81 12.69
C VAL A 319 0.94 11.05 12.53
N ALA A 320 0.62 11.92 11.57
CA ALA A 320 1.37 13.15 11.34
C ALA A 320 1.35 14.08 12.57
N GLN A 321 0.20 14.18 13.26
CA GLN A 321 0.05 14.98 14.48
C GLN A 321 0.91 14.47 15.62
N MET A 322 0.94 13.15 15.85
CA MET A 322 1.72 12.54 16.91
C MET A 322 3.22 12.65 16.63
N VAL A 323 3.67 12.36 15.41
CA VAL A 323 5.07 12.51 14.99
C VAL A 323 5.54 13.97 15.16
N ALA A 324 4.78 14.94 14.65
CA ALA A 324 5.12 16.35 14.76
C ALA A 324 5.22 16.83 16.22
N ARG A 325 4.31 16.35 17.07
CA ARG A 325 4.28 16.70 18.49
C ARG A 325 5.46 16.12 19.26
N GLU A 326 5.80 14.84 19.01
CA GLU A 326 6.86 14.13 19.75
C GLU A 326 8.25 14.64 19.37
N PHE A 327 8.51 14.81 18.09
CA PHE A 327 9.83 15.22 17.60
C PHE A 327 10.02 16.73 17.57
N GLY A 328 8.96 17.54 17.50
CA GLY A 328 9.06 18.98 17.38
C GLY A 328 9.87 19.45 16.16
N ARG A 329 10.00 18.59 15.14
CA ARG A 329 10.76 18.84 13.92
C ARG A 329 9.83 19.00 12.73
N PRO A 330 10.21 19.78 11.69
CA PRO A 330 9.36 19.95 10.51
C PRO A 330 9.17 18.63 9.79
N LEU A 331 7.91 18.36 9.35
CA LEU A 331 7.60 17.30 8.42
C LEU A 331 7.95 17.78 7.00
N LEU A 332 8.53 16.91 6.19
CA LEU A 332 8.78 17.21 4.76
C LEU A 332 7.45 17.17 4.00
N GLU A 333 6.94 18.34 3.65
CA GLU A 333 5.68 18.51 2.93
C GLU A 333 5.82 18.35 1.41
N GLY A 334 4.70 18.14 0.72
CA GLY A 334 4.65 18.05 -0.74
C GLY A 334 5.25 16.77 -1.32
N VAL A 335 5.43 15.75 -0.50
CA VAL A 335 5.87 14.41 -0.90
C VAL A 335 4.68 13.46 -0.79
N HIS A 336 4.35 12.76 -1.87
CA HIS A 336 3.29 11.76 -1.82
C HIS A 336 3.81 10.49 -1.15
N PRO A 337 3.26 10.05 -0.02
CA PRO A 337 3.86 9.01 0.82
C PRO A 337 3.96 7.63 0.15
N VAL A 338 3.13 7.34 -0.86
CA VAL A 338 3.16 6.07 -1.61
C VAL A 338 4.05 6.14 -2.85
N HIS A 339 4.42 7.34 -3.32
CA HIS A 339 5.22 7.51 -4.55
C HIS A 339 6.70 7.76 -4.27
N ALA A 340 7.03 8.26 -3.08
CA ALA A 340 8.36 8.76 -2.74
C ALA A 340 9.46 7.72 -2.96
N VAL A 341 9.20 6.47 -2.55
CA VAL A 341 10.16 5.36 -2.65
C VAL A 341 10.46 5.03 -4.11
N ALA A 342 9.44 4.81 -4.94
CA ALA A 342 9.63 4.48 -6.36
C ALA A 342 10.33 5.62 -7.13
N LEU A 343 9.93 6.89 -6.88
CA LEU A 343 10.56 8.07 -7.50
C LEU A 343 12.04 8.19 -7.09
N GLY A 344 12.33 7.95 -5.82
CA GLY A 344 13.71 7.97 -5.31
C GLY A 344 14.55 6.82 -5.85
N ALA A 345 14.03 5.60 -5.89
CA ALA A 345 14.69 4.44 -6.47
C ALA A 345 15.07 4.69 -7.95
N ALA A 346 14.13 5.21 -8.74
CA ALA A 346 14.40 5.59 -10.12
C ALA A 346 15.51 6.65 -10.25
N THR A 347 15.55 7.61 -9.32
CA THR A 347 16.55 8.67 -9.28
C THR A 347 17.94 8.12 -8.91
N LEU A 348 18.02 7.17 -7.97
CA LEU A 348 19.27 6.52 -7.55
C LEU A 348 19.92 5.71 -8.67
N ALA A 349 19.14 5.20 -9.61
CA ALA A 349 19.66 4.46 -10.76
C ALA A 349 20.61 5.25 -11.65
N GLY A 350 20.51 6.58 -11.65
CA GLY A 350 21.39 7.48 -12.42
C GLY A 350 22.76 7.73 -11.77
N TYR A 351 22.96 7.35 -10.49
CA TYR A 351 24.23 7.52 -9.78
C TYR A 351 25.16 6.33 -10.02
N THR A 352 26.44 6.61 -10.28
CA THR A 352 27.48 5.59 -10.21
C THR A 352 27.65 5.17 -8.75
N VAL A 353 27.17 3.98 -8.43
CA VAL A 353 27.35 3.38 -7.09
C VAL A 353 28.85 3.21 -6.85
N PRO A 354 29.40 3.63 -5.69
CA PRO A 354 30.78 3.32 -5.33
C PRO A 354 31.00 1.81 -5.39
N ALA A 355 32.16 1.38 -5.92
CA ALA A 355 32.53 -0.01 -6.09
C ALA A 355 32.52 -0.75 -4.73
N GLY A 356 31.45 -1.48 -4.47
CA GLY A 356 31.15 -2.19 -3.21
C GLY A 356 29.76 -2.79 -3.20
N TYR A 357 28.85 -2.29 -4.02
CA TYR A 357 27.55 -2.84 -4.29
C TYR A 357 27.57 -3.53 -5.66
N GLY A 358 27.44 -4.84 -5.69
CA GLY A 358 27.46 -5.78 -6.80
C GLY A 358 27.66 -5.26 -8.22
N ALA A 359 28.75 -5.65 -8.87
CA ALA A 359 28.99 -5.38 -10.29
C ALA A 359 27.99 -6.15 -11.18
N PRO A 360 27.48 -5.57 -12.28
CA PRO A 360 26.58 -6.28 -13.18
C PRO A 360 27.33 -7.39 -13.92
N LEU A 361 26.81 -8.63 -13.86
CA LEU A 361 27.25 -9.71 -14.73
C LEU A 361 26.63 -9.56 -16.11
N ALA A 362 27.44 -9.79 -17.15
CA ALA A 362 27.06 -9.65 -18.54
C ALA A 362 26.01 -10.71 -18.96
N ASN A 363 25.09 -10.25 -19.75
CA ASN A 363 23.90 -10.93 -20.24
C ASN A 363 24.24 -12.09 -21.19
N GLU A 364 23.89 -13.34 -20.85
CA GLU A 364 23.69 -14.42 -21.82
C GLU A 364 22.42 -15.19 -21.50
N SER A 365 21.49 -15.17 -22.46
CA SER A 365 20.34 -16.06 -22.66
C SER A 365 19.07 -15.81 -21.86
N ALA A 366 18.12 -15.14 -22.51
CA ALA A 366 16.76 -14.95 -22.07
C ALA A 366 15.89 -16.21 -22.27
N ALA A 367 15.99 -17.16 -21.33
CA ALA A 367 14.99 -18.20 -21.14
C ALA A 367 14.78 -18.37 -19.62
N GLY A 368 13.94 -17.51 -19.04
CA GLY A 368 13.59 -17.57 -17.63
C GLY A 368 12.85 -18.87 -17.24
N PRO A 369 12.75 -19.18 -15.94
CA PRO A 369 12.21 -20.44 -15.40
C PRO A 369 10.71 -20.71 -15.68
N TRP A 370 10.04 -19.82 -16.39
CA TRP A 370 8.62 -19.91 -16.76
C TRP A 370 8.29 -21.08 -17.71
N ALA A 371 9.26 -21.53 -18.51
CA ALA A 371 9.09 -22.66 -19.43
C ALA A 371 8.86 -24.01 -18.70
N ALA A 372 9.28 -24.10 -17.45
CA ALA A 372 9.15 -25.32 -16.64
C ALA A 372 7.79 -25.43 -15.91
N LEU A 373 7.01 -24.33 -15.82
CA LEU A 373 5.74 -24.28 -15.10
C LEU A 373 4.51 -24.26 -16.03
N GLY A 374 4.68 -24.54 -17.33
CA GLY A 374 3.56 -24.64 -18.30
C GLY A 374 2.85 -23.34 -18.64
N GLY A 375 3.37 -22.19 -18.18
CA GLY A 375 2.84 -20.87 -18.52
C GLY A 375 3.68 -20.20 -19.60
N ALA A 376 3.14 -20.05 -20.82
CA ALA A 376 3.78 -19.20 -21.82
C ALA A 376 3.79 -17.74 -21.30
N PRO A 377 4.88 -16.99 -21.48
CA PRO A 377 4.93 -15.57 -21.10
C PRO A 377 3.85 -14.81 -21.91
N VAL A 378 3.14 -13.90 -21.24
CA VAL A 378 2.02 -13.11 -21.82
C VAL A 378 2.44 -12.32 -23.07
N GLY A 379 3.75 -12.13 -23.30
CA GLY A 379 4.32 -11.51 -24.50
C GLY A 379 4.46 -12.41 -25.74
N ALA A 380 4.31 -13.73 -25.62
CA ALA A 380 4.52 -14.63 -26.78
C ALA A 380 3.30 -14.72 -27.72
N LEU A 381 2.13 -14.27 -27.30
CA LEU A 381 0.91 -14.28 -28.14
C LEU A 381 0.86 -13.18 -29.20
N SER A 382 1.67 -12.12 -29.07
CA SER A 382 1.75 -11.05 -30.10
C SER A 382 2.75 -11.35 -31.21
N ALA A 383 3.62 -12.35 -31.07
CA ALA A 383 4.65 -12.69 -32.06
C ALA A 383 4.20 -13.76 -33.08
N LEU A 384 3.13 -14.50 -32.79
CA LEU A 384 2.64 -15.57 -33.67
C LEU A 384 1.72 -15.07 -34.82
N ASP A 385 1.32 -13.80 -34.80
CA ASP A 385 0.42 -13.23 -35.81
C ASP A 385 1.13 -12.45 -36.94
N ARG A 386 2.48 -12.46 -37.01
CA ARG A 386 3.26 -11.74 -38.03
C ARG A 386 4.15 -12.61 -38.93
N SER A 387 4.05 -13.95 -38.88
CA SER A 387 4.86 -14.84 -39.74
C SER A 387 4.05 -15.74 -40.67
N ALA A 388 2.81 -15.40 -40.96
CA ALA A 388 2.04 -16.05 -42.03
C ALA A 388 1.98 -15.16 -43.27
N GLY A 389 3.09 -15.06 -43.97
CA GLY A 389 3.18 -14.35 -45.24
C GLY A 389 4.13 -15.09 -46.19
N SER A 390 3.54 -15.64 -47.25
CA SER A 390 4.20 -16.11 -48.49
C SER A 390 4.58 -17.60 -48.56
N ALA A 391 3.64 -18.38 -49.12
CA ALA A 391 3.98 -19.53 -49.98
C ALA A 391 3.00 -19.53 -51.21
N PRO A 392 3.46 -19.97 -52.37
CA PRO A 392 2.84 -19.65 -53.67
C PRO A 392 1.64 -20.50 -54.02
N SER A 393 0.74 -19.87 -54.78
CA SER A 393 -0.51 -20.37 -55.33
C SER A 393 -0.33 -21.49 -56.32
N THR A 394 -1.14 -22.54 -56.20
CA THR A 394 -1.56 -23.40 -57.31
C THR A 394 -3.09 -23.41 -57.39
N PRO A 395 -3.69 -23.30 -58.59
CA PRO A 395 -5.13 -23.11 -58.72
C PRO A 395 -5.88 -24.45 -58.80
N GLY A 396 -6.97 -24.60 -58.03
CA GLY A 396 -7.94 -25.68 -58.14
C GLY A 396 -9.37 -25.13 -58.25
N PRO A 397 -10.34 -25.88 -58.73
CA PRO A 397 -11.44 -25.37 -59.55
C PRO A 397 -12.62 -24.78 -58.78
N ALA A 398 -13.34 -23.90 -59.46
CA ALA A 398 -14.51 -23.15 -59.04
C ALA A 398 -15.73 -24.02 -58.69
N VAL A 399 -16.44 -23.65 -57.59
CA VAL A 399 -17.81 -24.11 -57.27
C VAL A 399 -18.70 -22.87 -57.07
N PRO A 400 -19.94 -22.86 -57.52
CA PRO A 400 -20.74 -21.66 -57.75
C PRO A 400 -21.45 -21.13 -56.50
N ALA A 401 -21.75 -19.84 -56.57
CA ALA A 401 -22.46 -19.06 -55.58
C ALA A 401 -23.87 -19.58 -55.27
N GLY A 402 -24.18 -19.80 -54.00
CA GLY A 402 -25.51 -20.05 -53.47
C GLY A 402 -26.03 -18.85 -52.71
N ALA A 403 -27.29 -18.51 -52.92
CA ALA A 403 -28.02 -17.34 -52.47
C ALA A 403 -28.21 -17.24 -50.93
N PRO A 404 -28.51 -16.05 -50.39
CA PRO A 404 -28.59 -15.82 -48.92
C PRO A 404 -29.90 -16.32 -48.33
N THR A 405 -29.81 -16.96 -47.18
CA THR A 405 -30.94 -17.40 -46.34
C THR A 405 -31.39 -16.24 -45.43
N PRO A 406 -32.71 -16.02 -45.24
CA PRO A 406 -33.22 -14.94 -44.43
C PRO A 406 -33.21 -15.28 -42.92
N ALA A 407 -33.07 -14.24 -42.08
CA ALA A 407 -33.12 -14.28 -40.62
C ALA A 407 -34.53 -14.65 -40.11
N PRO A 408 -34.65 -15.35 -38.95
CA PRO A 408 -35.95 -15.63 -38.37
C PRO A 408 -36.53 -14.41 -37.65
N SER A 409 -37.78 -14.13 -37.93
CA SER A 409 -38.64 -13.10 -37.35
C SER A 409 -39.09 -13.46 -35.92
N VAL A 410 -39.12 -12.44 -35.07
CA VAL A 410 -39.65 -12.44 -33.69
C VAL A 410 -41.20 -12.41 -33.77
N PRO A 411 -41.94 -13.23 -33.00
CA PRO A 411 -43.39 -13.09 -32.95
C PRO A 411 -43.82 -12.01 -31.96
N ALA A 412 -44.83 -11.24 -32.37
CA ALA A 412 -45.48 -10.18 -31.63
C ALA A 412 -46.30 -10.70 -30.44
N VAL A 413 -46.30 -9.89 -29.40
CA VAL A 413 -47.07 -10.07 -28.15
C VAL A 413 -48.53 -9.72 -28.39
N GLY A 414 -49.45 -10.63 -28.02
CA GLY A 414 -50.89 -10.40 -27.94
C GLY A 414 -51.30 -9.89 -26.56
N GLU A 415 -52.24 -8.93 -26.57
CA GLU A 415 -52.84 -8.28 -25.40
C GLU A 415 -53.87 -9.15 -24.66
N GLY A 416 -53.83 -9.06 -23.34
CA GLY A 416 -54.78 -9.02 -22.24
C GLY A 416 -55.81 -10.15 -22.05
N PRO A 417 -56.63 -10.19 -20.94
CA PRO A 417 -56.74 -9.21 -19.87
C PRO A 417 -56.70 -9.78 -18.41
N GLU A 418 -56.52 -8.84 -17.47
CA GLU A 418 -57.09 -8.73 -16.09
C GLU A 418 -57.46 -9.98 -15.28
N THR A 419 -56.89 -10.17 -14.12
CA THR A 419 -57.50 -9.84 -12.82
C THR A 419 -56.53 -10.07 -11.65
N ALA A 420 -56.52 -9.08 -10.82
CA ALA A 420 -56.01 -8.89 -9.48
C ALA A 420 -55.84 -10.14 -8.58
N GLU A 421 -54.70 -10.19 -7.90
CA GLU A 421 -54.70 -10.26 -6.43
C GLU A 421 -53.31 -9.82 -5.93
N THR A 422 -53.29 -8.64 -5.33
CA THR A 422 -52.19 -8.08 -4.55
C THR A 422 -51.94 -8.98 -3.36
N ARG A 423 -50.77 -9.62 -3.31
CA ARG A 423 -50.15 -10.11 -2.08
C ARG A 423 -48.85 -9.37 -1.89
N GLU A 424 -48.85 -8.42 -0.98
CA GLU A 424 -47.63 -7.81 -0.42
C GLU A 424 -46.72 -8.92 0.12
N PRO A 425 -45.43 -8.94 -0.17
CA PRO A 425 -44.47 -9.72 0.58
C PRO A 425 -44.16 -8.97 1.87
N ASP A 426 -44.35 -9.61 2.98
CA ASP A 426 -43.95 -9.16 4.29
C ASP A 426 -42.47 -8.70 4.29
N ALA A 427 -42.30 -7.40 4.46
CA ALA A 427 -41.03 -6.78 4.72
C ALA A 427 -40.67 -6.92 6.20
N ASP A 428 -40.08 -8.04 6.58
CA ASP A 428 -39.42 -8.21 7.88
C ASP A 428 -37.96 -8.63 7.65
N GLY A 429 -37.19 -7.74 7.02
CA GLY A 429 -35.74 -7.68 7.13
C GLY A 429 -35.38 -6.49 7.99
N ALA A 430 -35.52 -6.60 9.31
CA ALA A 430 -35.15 -5.53 10.22
C ALA A 430 -33.66 -5.22 10.08
N THR A 431 -33.33 -4.08 9.47
CA THR A 431 -32.00 -3.52 9.50
C THR A 431 -31.74 -2.99 10.91
N THR A 432 -30.93 -3.70 11.68
CA THR A 432 -30.55 -3.24 13.02
C THR A 432 -29.36 -2.30 12.88
N VAL A 433 -29.59 -1.02 13.14
CA VAL A 433 -28.51 -0.04 13.32
C VAL A 433 -28.00 -0.18 14.75
N VAL A 434 -26.74 -0.56 14.91
CA VAL A 434 -26.10 -0.68 16.22
C VAL A 434 -25.11 0.47 16.37
N ASP A 435 -25.41 1.39 17.27
CA ASP A 435 -24.53 2.49 17.68
C ASP A 435 -23.74 2.02 18.91
N HIS A 436 -22.44 1.85 18.78
CA HIS A 436 -21.57 1.36 19.84
C HIS A 436 -20.88 2.53 20.54
N PRO A 437 -21.21 2.85 21.79
CA PRO A 437 -20.72 4.08 22.43
C PRO A 437 -19.27 4.07 22.90
N GLN A 438 -18.59 2.92 23.05
CA GLN A 438 -17.19 2.87 23.52
C GLN A 438 -16.49 1.60 23.04
N ALA A 439 -15.30 1.74 22.46
CA ALA A 439 -14.41 0.62 22.19
C ALA A 439 -13.75 0.12 23.50
N PRO A 440 -13.71 -1.19 23.75
CA PRO A 440 -12.95 -1.73 24.87
C PRO A 440 -11.45 -1.47 24.66
N THR A 441 -10.76 -1.05 25.70
CA THR A 441 -9.34 -0.66 25.74
C THR A 441 -8.37 -1.84 25.61
N GLU A 442 -8.86 -3.06 25.38
CA GLU A 442 -8.05 -4.28 25.44
C GLU A 442 -7.68 -4.93 24.11
N PHE A 443 -8.07 -4.36 22.95
CA PHE A 443 -8.07 -5.11 21.69
C PHE A 443 -6.75 -5.14 20.90
N LEU A 444 -5.74 -4.39 21.26
CA LEU A 444 -4.42 -4.51 20.66
C LEU A 444 -3.37 -4.69 21.76
N GLN A 445 -3.44 -5.79 22.50
CA GLN A 445 -2.24 -6.32 23.12
C GLN A 445 -1.40 -6.96 21.99
N LEU A 446 -0.71 -6.10 21.22
CA LEU A 446 0.45 -6.58 20.48
C LEU A 446 1.35 -7.29 21.47
N PRO A 447 1.87 -8.50 21.15
CA PRO A 447 2.89 -9.11 21.98
C PRO A 447 3.96 -8.03 22.20
N ARG A 448 4.26 -7.73 23.48
CA ARG A 448 5.43 -6.92 23.80
C ARG A 448 6.55 -7.54 22.99
N LEU A 449 7.29 -6.72 22.25
CA LEU A 449 8.53 -7.14 21.61
C LEU A 449 9.27 -7.95 22.67
N GLU A 450 9.31 -9.29 22.53
CA GLU A 450 10.12 -10.13 23.39
C GLU A 450 11.52 -9.56 23.23
N GLN A 451 12.02 -8.99 24.33
CA GLN A 451 13.42 -8.62 24.44
C GLN A 451 14.20 -9.86 24.03
N ALA A 452 15.03 -9.71 23.00
CA ALA A 452 15.98 -10.74 22.65
C ALA A 452 16.63 -11.24 23.93
N PRO A 453 16.78 -12.57 24.11
CA PRO A 453 17.33 -13.11 25.35
C PRO A 453 18.65 -12.39 25.61
N ASP A 454 18.78 -11.86 26.85
CA ASP A 454 19.99 -11.24 27.37
C ASP A 454 21.18 -12.18 27.12
N VAL A 455 21.92 -11.94 26.06
CA VAL A 455 23.28 -12.46 25.93
C VAL A 455 24.11 -11.61 26.87
N ALA A 456 24.38 -12.15 28.06
CA ALA A 456 25.24 -11.52 29.04
C ALA A 456 26.55 -11.05 28.40
N PRO A 457 26.92 -9.77 28.50
CA PRO A 457 28.20 -9.31 28.01
C PRO A 457 29.31 -9.97 28.85
N ALA A 458 30.27 -10.59 28.16
CA ALA A 458 31.46 -11.12 28.75
C ALA A 458 32.15 -10.05 29.62
N ALA A 459 32.34 -10.37 30.88
CA ALA A 459 32.94 -9.49 31.85
C ALA A 459 34.37 -9.08 31.44
N TRP A 460 34.62 -7.78 31.31
CA TRP A 460 35.95 -7.21 31.31
C TRP A 460 36.33 -6.88 32.74
N PRO A 461 37.55 -7.21 33.22
CA PRO A 461 37.95 -6.95 34.57
C PRO A 461 38.42 -5.50 34.75
N GLY A 462 37.91 -4.84 35.77
CA GLY A 462 38.52 -3.72 36.45
C GLY A 462 37.88 -2.36 36.21
N GLN A 463 37.05 -1.96 37.20
CA GLN A 463 37.22 -0.68 37.90
C GLN A 463 36.35 -0.65 39.17
N ALA A 464 37.01 -0.31 40.26
CA ALA A 464 36.44 -0.20 41.58
C ALA A 464 35.74 1.16 41.80
N GLY A 465 34.63 1.11 42.54
CA GLY A 465 34.22 2.08 43.56
C GLY A 465 33.89 3.50 43.13
N HIS A 466 32.62 3.87 43.24
CA HIS A 466 32.29 5.18 43.81
C HIS A 466 30.93 5.13 44.53
N ALA A 467 30.98 5.72 45.73
CA ALA A 467 29.96 5.75 46.75
C ALA A 467 28.81 6.72 46.47
N ASP A 468 27.71 6.43 47.12
CA ASP A 468 26.58 7.25 47.55
C ASP A 468 26.58 8.75 47.21
N LEU A 469 25.53 9.18 46.48
CA LEU A 469 25.08 10.57 46.47
C LEU A 469 23.62 10.66 46.93
N PRO A 470 23.28 11.66 47.77
CA PRO A 470 21.98 11.78 48.40
C PRO A 470 20.91 12.36 47.49
N ALA A 471 19.65 12.00 47.77
CA ALA A 471 18.44 12.44 47.09
C ALA A 471 18.26 13.97 47.09
N ALA A 472 17.88 14.52 45.92
CA ALA A 472 17.53 15.92 45.79
C ALA A 472 16.09 16.19 46.31
N PRO A 473 15.85 17.40 46.89
CA PRO A 473 14.57 17.75 47.51
C PRO A 473 13.48 18.06 46.47
N ALA A 474 12.25 17.67 46.82
CA ALA A 474 11.04 17.94 46.06
C ALA A 474 10.75 19.44 45.95
N HIS A 475 10.47 19.91 44.73
CA HIS A 475 9.97 21.26 44.50
C HIS A 475 8.43 21.28 44.59
N PRO A 476 7.82 22.35 45.17
CA PRO A 476 6.36 22.46 45.24
C PRO A 476 5.74 22.80 43.88
N GLU A 477 4.63 22.14 43.56
CA GLU A 477 3.81 22.37 42.39
C GLU A 477 3.21 23.80 42.41
N GLN A 478 3.48 24.59 41.36
CA GLN A 478 2.74 25.80 41.06
C GLN A 478 1.68 25.53 39.99
N PRO A 479 0.43 25.95 40.19
CA PRO A 479 -0.61 25.73 39.20
C PRO A 479 -0.41 26.65 37.99
N TRP A 480 -0.54 26.05 36.79
CA TRP A 480 -0.47 26.75 35.51
C TRP A 480 -1.67 27.69 35.32
N PRO A 481 -1.48 28.93 34.81
CA PRO A 481 -2.59 29.80 34.44
C PRO A 481 -3.33 29.26 33.20
N ALA A 482 -4.64 29.29 33.27
CA ALA A 482 -5.54 28.88 32.18
C ALA A 482 -5.32 29.75 30.91
N PRO A 483 -5.37 29.15 29.69
CA PRO A 483 -5.20 29.90 28.47
C PRO A 483 -6.42 30.81 28.23
N ALA A 484 -6.16 32.08 27.95
CA ALA A 484 -7.15 33.07 27.61
C ALA A 484 -7.82 32.74 26.27
N ALA A 485 -9.12 32.50 26.27
CA ALA A 485 -9.93 32.27 25.08
C ALA A 485 -9.98 33.52 24.19
N LYS A 486 -9.26 33.52 23.08
CA LYS A 486 -9.44 34.49 22.00
C LYS A 486 -10.67 34.07 21.17
N ARG A 487 -11.80 34.67 21.44
CA ARG A 487 -12.98 34.67 20.55
C ARG A 487 -12.74 35.66 19.41
N SER A 488 -12.37 35.16 18.23
CA SER A 488 -12.44 35.90 16.98
C SER A 488 -13.90 35.95 16.54
N ALA A 489 -14.58 37.03 16.82
CA ALA A 489 -15.91 37.30 16.25
C ALA A 489 -15.74 37.67 14.76
N VAL A 490 -16.23 36.80 13.88
CA VAL A 490 -16.39 37.15 12.45
C VAL A 490 -17.43 38.24 12.36
N SER A 491 -17.07 39.40 11.80
CA SER A 491 -17.98 40.54 11.71
C SER A 491 -19.12 40.22 10.71
N PRO A 492 -20.36 40.64 10.99
CA PRO A 492 -21.49 40.42 10.08
C PRO A 492 -21.27 40.97 8.66
N GLY A 493 -20.38 41.92 8.48
CA GLY A 493 -20.02 42.46 7.17
C GLY A 493 -19.19 41.53 6.30
N ALA A 494 -18.36 40.64 6.89
CA ALA A 494 -17.57 39.65 6.14
C ALA A 494 -18.46 38.54 5.56
N VAL A 495 -19.49 38.14 6.29
CA VAL A 495 -20.46 37.13 5.83
C VAL A 495 -21.31 37.69 4.70
N ALA A 496 -21.75 38.96 4.78
CA ALA A 496 -22.54 39.61 3.73
C ALA A 496 -21.74 39.77 2.42
N MET A 497 -20.44 40.06 2.49
CA MET A 497 -19.59 40.16 1.29
C MET A 497 -19.37 38.81 0.63
N ALA A 498 -19.19 37.73 1.41
CA ALA A 498 -19.02 36.37 0.86
C ALA A 498 -20.28 35.86 0.15
N VAL A 499 -21.47 36.14 0.71
CA VAL A 499 -22.77 35.79 0.10
C VAL A 499 -23.02 36.60 -1.17
N GLY A 500 -22.67 37.89 -1.18
CA GLY A 500 -22.79 38.75 -2.35
C GLY A 500 -21.89 38.32 -3.52
N ALA A 501 -20.66 37.91 -3.23
CA ALA A 501 -19.73 37.38 -4.25
C ALA A 501 -20.23 36.04 -4.85
N LEU A 502 -20.80 35.17 -4.02
CA LEU A 502 -21.33 33.87 -4.49
C LEU A 502 -22.56 34.09 -5.41
N LEU A 503 -23.45 35.03 -5.06
CA LEU A 503 -24.61 35.37 -5.89
C LEU A 503 -24.21 36.00 -7.23
N ALA A 504 -23.18 36.86 -7.25
CA ALA A 504 -22.67 37.46 -8.48
C ALA A 504 -22.08 36.39 -9.44
N VAL A 505 -21.34 35.42 -8.92
CA VAL A 505 -20.81 34.30 -9.72
C VAL A 505 -21.95 33.43 -10.26
N LEU A 506 -22.98 33.15 -9.46
CA LEU A 506 -24.13 32.37 -9.89
C LEU A 506 -24.91 33.03 -11.02
N VAL A 507 -25.12 34.37 -10.94
CA VAL A 507 -25.76 35.16 -12.00
C VAL A 507 -24.91 35.16 -13.26
N LEU A 508 -23.59 35.27 -13.15
CA LEU A 508 -22.69 35.24 -14.31
C LEU A 508 -22.70 33.88 -15.04
N VAL A 509 -22.73 32.79 -14.29
CA VAL A 509 -22.86 31.43 -14.83
C VAL A 509 -24.23 31.25 -15.51
N LEU A 510 -25.29 31.76 -14.91
CA LEU A 510 -26.64 31.65 -15.48
C LEU A 510 -26.78 32.44 -16.80
N VAL A 511 -26.17 33.65 -16.88
CA VAL A 511 -26.13 34.45 -18.10
C VAL A 511 -25.33 33.76 -19.21
N PHE A 512 -24.24 33.09 -18.85
CA PHE A 512 -23.41 32.37 -19.84
C PHE A 512 -24.03 31.07 -20.34
N VAL A 513 -24.88 30.42 -19.53
CA VAL A 513 -25.56 29.15 -19.90
C VAL A 513 -26.87 29.41 -20.66
N LEU A 514 -27.49 30.57 -20.48
CA LEU A 514 -28.78 30.94 -21.09
C LEU A 514 -28.68 31.96 -22.24
N ALA A 515 -27.48 32.39 -22.62
CA ALA A 515 -27.27 33.19 -23.81
C ALA A 515 -27.39 32.32 -25.07
N PRO A 516 -28.21 32.68 -26.08
CA PRO A 516 -28.48 31.89 -27.27
C PRO A 516 -27.25 31.76 -28.21
#